data_d1d828a2f696d25d8650e8d28a1e953c
#
_entry.id   d1d828a2f696d25d8650e8d28a1e953c
#
_cell.length_a   1.000
_cell.length_b   1.000
_cell.length_c   1.000
_cell.angle_alpha   90.00
_cell.angle_beta   90.00
_cell.angle_gamma   90.00
#
_symmetry.space_group_name_H-M   'P 1'
#
loop_
_entity.id
_entity.type
_entity.pdbx_description
1 polymer ?
#
loop_
_entity_poly.entity_id
_entity_poly.type
_entity_poly.pdbx_seq_one_letter_code
_entity_poly.pdbx_strand_id
1 'polypeptide(L)' 'MMDTSCSRVGEFRGVAGPYWSLRPVGGGTEWEAEPKRVRPADPMERLHAETARANARSRGERL' A
#
# COMPACT_ATOMS: atom_id res chain seq x y z
N MET A 1 -1.12 -1.21 -6.38
CA MET A 1 -0.39 -2.47 -6.56
C MET A 1 -0.19 -3.19 -5.23
N MET A 2 -0.19 -4.48 -5.26
CA MET A 2 0.03 -5.30 -4.06
C MET A 2 1.48 -5.76 -4.01
N ASP A 3 2.16 -5.45 -2.91
CA ASP A 3 3.49 -5.98 -2.63
C ASP A 3 3.32 -7.27 -1.84
N THR A 4 3.58 -8.41 -2.49
CA THR A 4 3.35 -9.72 -1.88
C THR A 4 4.38 -10.07 -0.80
N SER A 5 5.50 -9.36 -0.75
CA SER A 5 6.54 -9.62 0.26
C SER A 5 6.11 -9.16 1.65
N CYS A 6 5.27 -8.14 1.73
CA CYS A 6 4.79 -7.60 3.00
C CYS A 6 3.27 -7.51 3.06
N SER A 7 2.57 -8.01 2.05
CA SER A 7 1.10 -7.98 1.97
C SER A 7 0.52 -6.58 2.13
N ARG A 8 1.13 -5.60 1.46
CA ARG A 8 0.68 -4.20 1.51
C ARG A 8 0.26 -3.72 0.14
N VAL A 9 -0.79 -2.93 0.11
CA VAL A 9 -1.27 -2.29 -1.11
C VAL A 9 -0.73 -0.86 -1.16
N GLY A 10 -0.23 -0.47 -2.33
CA GLY A 10 0.27 0.87 -2.52
C GLY A 10 0.14 1.33 -3.96
N GLU A 11 0.38 2.60 -4.18
CA GLU A 11 0.39 3.19 -5.51
C GLU A 11 1.82 3.25 -6.04
N PHE A 12 1.99 2.89 -7.32
CA PHE A 12 3.27 3.00 -7.98
C PHE A 12 3.63 4.47 -8.16
N ARG A 13 4.78 4.88 -7.62
CA ARG A 13 5.23 6.27 -7.71
C ARG A 13 6.42 6.47 -8.64
N GLY A 14 7.18 5.43 -8.89
CA GLY A 14 8.33 5.53 -9.77
C GLY A 14 9.32 4.41 -9.54
N VAL A 15 10.45 4.51 -10.22
CA VAL A 15 11.53 3.52 -10.13
C VAL A 15 12.67 4.12 -9.32
N ALA A 16 13.15 3.36 -8.33
CA ALA A 16 14.26 3.75 -7.49
C ALA A 16 15.35 2.67 -7.62
N GLY A 17 16.25 2.84 -8.60
CA GLY A 17 17.28 1.84 -8.89
C GLY A 17 16.64 0.52 -9.32
N PRO A 18 17.01 -0.63 -8.70
CA PRO A 18 16.41 -1.92 -9.04
C PRO A 18 15.03 -2.13 -8.41
N TYR A 19 14.52 -1.16 -7.66
CA TYR A 19 13.26 -1.27 -6.93
C TYR A 19 12.21 -0.32 -7.46
N TRP A 20 10.95 -0.61 -7.13
CA TRP A 20 9.84 0.29 -7.40
C TRP A 20 9.46 0.99 -6.11
N SER A 21 9.21 2.29 -6.22
CA SER A 21 8.73 3.06 -5.08
C SER A 21 7.21 3.00 -5.03
N LEU A 22 6.68 2.55 -3.90
CA LEU A 22 5.24 2.45 -3.69
C LEU A 22 4.83 3.32 -2.51
N ARG A 23 3.67 3.95 -2.64
CA ARG A 23 3.13 4.79 -1.58
C ARG A 23 1.90 4.09 -0.98
N PRO A 24 1.80 3.98 0.35
CA PRO A 24 0.64 3.34 0.98
C PRO A 24 -0.67 4.02 0.59
N VAL A 25 -1.71 3.21 0.42
CA VAL A 25 -3.06 3.73 0.16
C VAL A 25 -3.48 4.55 1.38
N GLY A 26 -3.96 5.76 1.13
CA GLY A 26 -4.37 6.66 2.20
C GLY A 26 -3.24 7.47 2.82
N GLY A 27 -2.05 7.37 2.30
CA GLY A 27 -0.89 8.14 2.74
C GLY A 27 0.06 7.37 3.63
N GLY A 28 1.15 8.01 4.00
CA GLY A 28 2.22 7.40 4.78
C GLY A 28 3.53 7.45 4.03
N THR A 29 4.56 6.80 4.59
CA THR A 29 5.90 6.78 4.00
C THR A 29 5.96 5.80 2.83
N GLU A 30 6.54 6.23 1.72
CA GLU A 30 6.78 5.37 0.58
C GLU A 30 7.81 4.30 0.94
N TRP A 31 7.71 3.14 0.30
CA TRP A 31 8.68 2.08 0.51
C TRP A 31 9.14 1.52 -0.83
N GLU A 32 10.30 0.87 -0.83
CA GLU A 32 10.86 0.25 -2.03
C GLU A 32 10.45 -1.22 -2.08
N ALA A 33 9.95 -1.65 -3.23
CA ALA A 33 9.46 -3.01 -3.43
C ALA A 33 10.19 -3.68 -4.59
N GLU A 34 10.41 -4.99 -4.49
CA GLU A 34 10.96 -5.75 -5.62
C GLU A 34 9.90 -5.90 -6.70
N PRO A 35 10.18 -5.47 -7.94
CA PRO A 35 9.19 -5.54 -9.02
C PRO A 35 8.58 -6.92 -9.23
N LYS A 36 9.37 -7.97 -9.09
CA LYS A 36 8.90 -9.34 -9.29
C LYS A 36 7.96 -9.83 -8.20
N ARG A 37 7.87 -9.11 -7.08
CA ARG A 37 6.97 -9.43 -5.98
C ARG A 37 5.75 -8.51 -5.96
N VAL A 38 5.70 -7.56 -6.86
CA VAL A 38 4.60 -6.61 -6.97
C VAL A 38 3.66 -7.07 -8.08
N ARG A 39 2.38 -7.05 -7.82
CA ARG A 39 1.35 -7.36 -8.81
C ARG A 39 0.22 -6.35 -8.71
N PRO A 40 -0.62 -6.24 -9.75
CA PRO A 40 -1.80 -5.38 -9.65
C PRO A 40 -2.68 -5.84 -8.49
N ALA A 41 -3.13 -4.89 -7.67
CA ALA A 41 -4.08 -5.18 -6.60
C ALA A 41 -5.46 -5.36 -7.22
N ASP A 42 -6.21 -6.38 -6.77
CA ASP A 42 -7.58 -6.50 -7.21
C ASP A 42 -8.47 -5.52 -6.44
N PRO A 43 -9.71 -5.26 -6.92
CA PRO A 43 -10.60 -4.29 -6.28
C PRO A 43 -10.88 -4.58 -4.81
N MET A 44 -10.95 -5.85 -4.44
CA MET A 44 -11.22 -6.22 -3.04
C MET A 44 -10.04 -5.91 -2.13
N GLU A 45 -8.83 -6.18 -2.60
CA GLU A 45 -7.63 -5.87 -1.82
C GLU A 45 -7.52 -4.38 -1.57
N ARG A 46 -7.80 -3.58 -2.59
CA ARG A 46 -7.75 -2.13 -2.48
C ARG A 46 -8.81 -1.61 -1.53
N LEU A 47 -10.01 -2.14 -1.63
CA LEU A 47 -11.10 -1.77 -0.75
C LEU A 47 -10.79 -2.09 0.71
N HIS A 48 -10.24 -3.26 0.97
CA HIS A 48 -9.86 -3.66 2.33
C HIS A 48 -8.79 -2.75 2.92
N ALA A 49 -7.81 -2.34 2.12
CA ALA A 49 -6.76 -1.43 2.57
C ALA A 49 -7.35 -0.07 2.98
N GLU A 50 -8.26 0.45 2.18
CA GLU A 50 -8.91 1.73 2.46
C GLU A 50 -9.83 1.63 3.69
N THR A 51 -10.56 0.54 3.82
CA THR A 51 -11.45 0.32 4.97
C THR A 51 -10.66 0.20 6.27
N ALA A 52 -9.58 -0.56 6.25
CA ALA A 52 -8.73 -0.72 7.43
C ALA A 52 -8.16 0.63 7.88
N ARG A 53 -7.76 1.46 6.92
CA ARG A 53 -7.25 2.79 7.21
C ARG A 53 -8.30 3.68 7.86
N ALA A 54 -9.52 3.68 7.31
CA ALA A 54 -10.63 4.45 7.85
C ALA A 54 -10.98 4.02 9.27
N ASN A 55 -11.02 2.72 9.52
CA ASN A 55 -11.30 2.18 10.84
C ASN A 55 -10.24 2.57 11.86
N ALA A 56 -8.99 2.51 11.48
CA ALA A 56 -7.88 2.90 12.36
C ALA A 56 -7.97 4.38 12.72
N ARG A 57 -8.29 5.22 11.74
CA ARG A 57 -8.46 6.65 11.97
C ARG A 57 -9.61 6.94 12.92
N SER A 58 -10.73 6.27 12.71
CA SER A 58 -11.92 6.44 13.54
C SER A 58 -11.63 6.08 14.99
N ARG A 59 -10.91 5.00 15.24
CA ARG A 59 -10.51 4.62 16.59
C ARG A 59 -9.55 5.64 17.20
N GLY A 60 -8.63 6.16 16.41
CA GLY A 60 -7.71 7.19 16.85
C GLY A 60 -8.42 8.44 17.33
N GLU A 61 -9.49 8.82 16.69
CA GLU A 61 -10.26 9.99 17.05
C GLU A 61 -10.95 9.88 18.41
N ARG A 62 -11.17 8.67 18.88
CA ARG A 62 -11.79 8.46 20.19
C ARG A 62 -10.81 8.55 21.33
N LEU A 63 -9.55 8.45 21.01
CA LEU A 63 -8.51 8.54 22.03
C LEU A 63 -8.16 9.98 22.32
#